data_bcd2b48dd7001f63a82c7ea498028801
#
_entry.id   bcd2b48dd7001f63a82c7ea498028801
#
_cell.length_a   1.000
_cell.length_b   1.000
_cell.length_c   1.000
_cell.angle_alpha   90.00
_cell.angle_beta   90.00
_cell.angle_gamma   90.00
#
_symmetry.space_group_name_H-M   'P 1'
#
loop_
_entity.id
_entity.type
_entity.pdbx_description
1 polymer ?
#
loop_
_entity_poly.entity_id
_entity_poly.type
_entity_poly.pdbx_seq_one_letter_code
_entity_poly.pdbx_strand_id
1 'polypeptide(L)'
;RGLQAVQGQALEVTQNVSRNLKGLWGKLRKPKPAVPGPGAIAALEALAGELGRPARGDPAAPKHLATYWAALFPDRPLPPPGPAWTRAGAQGEDPDPLRELRSAGLLGLRLLGDFAAAEPLVVQDLVARNAENALGYPVLVVAKNVALLLADLLGLKDRTFHGAKEVYWGLFEVEGQQTFQLLYNLSFRMLDKEWTASGASRDQFASVIRQTRSHLIGLLSQGLSSYEEIHEAALDSQLVYDM
;
A
#
# COMPACT_ATOMS: atom_id res chain seq x y z
N ARG A 1 -44.88 -11.81 15.68
CA ARG A 1 -44.37 -10.53 15.05
C ARG A 1 -43.68 -9.62 16.07
N GLY A 2 -43.93 -9.71 17.39
CA GLY A 2 -43.30 -8.87 18.41
C GLY A 2 -41.84 -9.20 18.76
N LEU A 3 -41.44 -10.47 18.73
CA LEU A 3 -40.09 -10.91 19.12
C LEU A 3 -39.00 -10.50 18.12
N GLN A 4 -39.29 -10.44 16.83
CA GLN A 4 -38.34 -9.99 15.79
C GLN A 4 -38.08 -8.47 15.85
N ALA A 5 -39.09 -7.69 16.23
CA ALA A 5 -38.92 -6.23 16.38
C ALA A 5 -38.06 -5.88 17.61
N VAL A 6 -38.18 -6.64 18.72
CA VAL A 6 -37.37 -6.45 19.92
C VAL A 6 -35.89 -6.83 19.69
N GLN A 7 -35.65 -7.91 18.93
CA GLN A 7 -34.30 -8.33 18.57
C GLN A 7 -33.59 -7.30 17.61
N GLY A 8 -34.36 -6.75 16.66
CA GLY A 8 -33.85 -5.69 15.77
C GLY A 8 -33.44 -4.41 16.52
N GLN A 9 -34.28 -3.97 17.46
CA GLN A 9 -33.98 -2.79 18.30
C GLN A 9 -32.81 -3.02 19.24
N ALA A 10 -32.66 -4.22 19.82
CA ALA A 10 -31.52 -4.54 20.67
C ALA A 10 -30.22 -4.57 19.91
N LEU A 11 -30.19 -5.05 18.66
CA LEU A 11 -29.02 -5.03 17.79
C LEU A 11 -28.64 -3.60 17.39
N GLU A 12 -29.62 -2.76 17.03
CA GLU A 12 -29.37 -1.34 16.70
C GLU A 12 -28.82 -0.54 17.88
N VAL A 13 -29.36 -0.76 19.07
CA VAL A 13 -28.87 -0.11 20.30
C VAL A 13 -27.45 -0.55 20.60
N THR A 14 -27.13 -1.84 20.48
CA THR A 14 -25.79 -2.38 20.73
C THR A 14 -24.78 -1.84 19.70
N GLN A 15 -25.15 -1.75 18.42
CA GLN A 15 -24.30 -1.17 17.38
C GLN A 15 -24.11 0.34 17.55
N ASN A 16 -25.12 1.08 17.98
CA ASN A 16 -25.02 2.51 18.26
C ASN A 16 -24.20 2.79 19.53
N VAL A 17 -24.32 1.98 20.56
CA VAL A 17 -23.48 2.07 21.78
C VAL A 17 -22.03 1.73 21.45
N SER A 18 -21.76 0.70 20.66
CA SER A 18 -20.40 0.39 20.19
C SER A 18 -19.80 1.50 19.33
N ARG A 19 -20.57 2.08 18.40
CA ARG A 19 -20.13 3.25 17.58
C ARG A 19 -19.86 4.47 18.43
N ASN A 20 -20.71 4.77 19.42
CA ASN A 20 -20.53 5.92 20.30
C ASN A 20 -19.37 5.71 21.27
N LEU A 21 -19.16 4.50 21.80
CA LEU A 21 -18.00 4.18 22.62
C LEU A 21 -16.70 4.25 21.79
N LYS A 22 -16.63 3.66 20.60
CA LYS A 22 -15.47 3.81 19.70
C LYS A 22 -15.19 5.31 19.38
N GLY A 23 -16.22 6.11 19.14
CA GLY A 23 -16.09 7.56 18.93
C GLY A 23 -15.62 8.35 20.17
N LEU A 24 -15.99 7.94 21.38
CA LEU A 24 -15.53 8.52 22.63
C LEU A 24 -14.07 8.12 22.95
N TRP A 25 -13.70 6.87 22.72
CA TRP A 25 -12.32 6.40 22.91
C TRP A 25 -11.35 7.08 21.92
N GLY A 26 -11.79 7.32 20.67
CA GLY A 26 -11.00 8.08 19.68
C GLY A 26 -10.83 9.57 20.04
N LYS A 27 -11.74 10.15 20.84
CA LYS A 27 -11.64 11.54 21.31
C LYS A 27 -10.78 11.70 22.57
N LEU A 28 -10.56 10.63 23.33
CA LEU A 28 -9.91 10.70 24.64
C LEU A 28 -8.39 10.54 24.64
N ARG A 29 -7.79 10.07 23.52
CA ARG A 29 -6.33 10.02 23.36
C ARG A 29 -5.96 10.16 21.88
N LYS A 30 -5.70 11.38 21.44
CA LYS A 30 -4.74 11.54 20.33
C LYS A 30 -3.36 11.38 20.98
N PRO A 31 -2.66 10.26 20.77
CA PRO A 31 -1.28 10.17 21.21
C PRO A 31 -0.52 11.32 20.54
N LYS A 32 0.29 12.04 21.31
CA LYS A 32 1.28 12.96 20.71
C LYS A 32 2.11 12.12 19.73
N PRO A 33 2.39 12.61 18.52
CA PRO A 33 3.32 11.93 17.63
C PRO A 33 4.59 11.63 18.40
N ALA A 34 4.88 10.36 18.61
CA ALA A 34 6.13 9.97 19.24
C ALA A 34 7.26 10.27 18.26
N VAL A 35 8.38 10.78 18.76
CA VAL A 35 9.62 10.85 17.98
C VAL A 35 10.04 9.40 17.69
N PRO A 36 10.47 9.06 16.44
CA PRO A 36 10.91 7.71 16.14
C PRO A 36 12.06 7.30 17.06
N GLY A 37 11.96 6.11 17.64
CA GLY A 37 13.02 5.53 18.43
C GLY A 37 14.11 4.90 17.56
N PRO A 38 15.16 4.32 18.16
CA PRO A 38 16.30 3.78 17.44
C PRO A 38 15.93 2.68 16.42
N GLY A 39 14.98 1.81 16.75
CA GLY A 39 14.51 0.74 15.86
C GLY A 39 13.82 1.30 14.62
N ALA A 40 12.91 2.24 14.81
CA ALA A 40 12.22 2.92 13.73
C ALA A 40 13.21 3.69 12.84
N ILE A 41 14.15 4.44 13.43
CA ILE A 41 15.19 5.17 12.67
C ILE A 41 16.01 4.20 11.84
N ALA A 42 16.47 3.10 12.40
CA ALA A 42 17.27 2.11 11.65
C ALA A 42 16.50 1.53 10.46
N ALA A 43 15.22 1.19 10.65
CA ALA A 43 14.37 0.69 9.57
C ALA A 43 14.15 1.74 8.48
N LEU A 44 13.85 2.99 8.85
CA LEU A 44 13.61 4.08 7.91
C LEU A 44 14.88 4.47 7.13
N GLU A 45 16.05 4.43 7.79
CA GLU A 45 17.36 4.64 7.13
C GLU A 45 17.66 3.55 6.09
N ALA A 46 17.37 2.28 6.41
CA ALA A 46 17.53 1.19 5.46
C ALA A 46 16.62 1.36 4.24
N LEU A 47 15.35 1.72 4.45
CA LEU A 47 14.37 1.99 3.39
C LEU A 47 14.79 3.20 2.54
N ALA A 48 15.28 4.27 3.17
CA ALA A 48 15.81 5.45 2.47
C ALA A 48 17.05 5.11 1.62
N GLY A 49 17.91 4.22 2.12
CA GLY A 49 19.05 3.69 1.39
C GLY A 49 18.63 2.94 0.12
N GLU A 50 17.63 2.08 0.21
CA GLU A 50 17.08 1.36 -0.95
C GLU A 50 16.38 2.29 -1.94
N LEU A 51 15.65 3.29 -1.45
CA LEU A 51 14.99 4.30 -2.29
C LEU A 51 16.00 5.08 -3.14
N GLY A 52 17.13 5.47 -2.54
CA GLY A 52 18.20 6.20 -3.21
C GLY A 52 19.07 5.34 -4.13
N ARG A 53 18.99 4.01 -4.04
CA ARG A 53 19.82 3.08 -4.81
C ARG A 53 19.14 2.73 -6.14
N PRO A 54 19.77 3.03 -7.31
CA PRO A 54 19.20 2.67 -8.59
C PRO A 54 19.02 1.16 -8.72
N ALA A 55 17.83 0.71 -9.15
CA ALA A 55 17.60 -0.72 -9.38
C ALA A 55 18.39 -1.26 -10.59
N ARG A 56 18.59 -0.42 -11.62
CA ARG A 56 19.40 -0.79 -12.79
C ARG A 56 20.88 -0.94 -12.41
N GLY A 57 21.41 -2.14 -12.65
CA GLY A 57 22.79 -2.49 -12.29
C GLY A 57 22.97 -2.98 -10.85
N ASP A 58 21.91 -2.95 -10.04
CA ASP A 58 21.97 -3.52 -8.69
C ASP A 58 21.93 -5.06 -8.74
N PRO A 59 22.81 -5.78 -8.03
CA PRO A 59 22.85 -7.23 -8.03
C PRO A 59 21.59 -7.90 -7.45
N ALA A 60 20.78 -7.21 -6.66
CA ALA A 60 19.54 -7.72 -6.11
C ALA A 60 18.35 -7.57 -7.08
N ALA A 61 18.41 -6.67 -8.05
CA ALA A 61 17.32 -6.37 -8.95
C ALA A 61 16.80 -7.60 -9.74
N PRO A 62 17.67 -8.48 -10.31
CA PRO A 62 17.20 -9.67 -11.00
C PRO A 62 16.37 -10.62 -10.12
N LYS A 63 16.73 -10.73 -8.84
CA LYS A 63 15.96 -11.55 -7.88
C LYS A 63 14.55 -11.00 -7.70
N HIS A 64 14.39 -9.71 -7.46
CA HIS A 64 13.07 -9.10 -7.25
C HIS A 64 12.20 -9.13 -8.52
N LEU A 65 12.81 -8.92 -9.69
CA LEU A 65 12.11 -9.12 -10.98
C LEU A 65 11.63 -10.55 -11.15
N ALA A 66 12.50 -11.54 -10.85
CA ALA A 66 12.16 -12.95 -10.95
C ALA A 66 11.04 -13.32 -9.96
N THR A 67 11.06 -12.79 -8.73
CA THR A 67 10.01 -12.98 -7.74
C THR A 67 8.66 -12.46 -8.25
N TYR A 68 8.62 -11.23 -8.75
CA TYR A 68 7.40 -10.65 -9.32
C TYR A 68 6.90 -11.44 -10.52
N TRP A 69 7.80 -11.78 -11.45
CA TRP A 69 7.43 -12.54 -12.65
C TRP A 69 6.91 -13.94 -12.32
N ALA A 70 7.58 -14.66 -11.42
CA ALA A 70 7.18 -16.02 -11.02
C ALA A 70 5.82 -16.04 -10.31
N ALA A 71 5.49 -15.01 -9.55
CA ALA A 71 4.17 -14.89 -8.93
C ALA A 71 3.05 -14.74 -9.96
N LEU A 72 3.31 -14.08 -11.09
CA LEU A 72 2.34 -13.91 -12.17
C LEU A 72 2.31 -15.11 -13.14
N PHE A 73 3.47 -15.69 -13.42
CA PHE A 73 3.68 -16.69 -14.45
C PHE A 73 4.62 -17.81 -13.96
N PRO A 74 4.16 -18.67 -13.04
CA PRO A 74 5.02 -19.65 -12.36
C PRO A 74 5.74 -20.62 -13.33
N ASP A 75 5.11 -20.92 -14.48
CA ASP A 75 5.64 -21.87 -15.47
C ASP A 75 6.46 -21.19 -16.58
N ARG A 76 6.77 -19.90 -16.46
CA ARG A 76 7.47 -19.15 -17.50
C ARG A 76 8.79 -18.56 -16.98
N PRO A 77 9.89 -18.72 -17.73
CA PRO A 77 11.14 -18.07 -17.39
C PRO A 77 11.01 -16.54 -17.45
N LEU A 78 11.80 -15.86 -16.63
CA LEU A 78 11.88 -14.39 -16.65
C LEU A 78 12.35 -13.91 -18.02
N PRO A 79 11.55 -13.11 -18.75
CA PRO A 79 11.94 -12.60 -20.04
C PRO A 79 12.89 -11.39 -19.90
N PRO A 80 13.67 -11.09 -20.94
CA PRO A 80 14.33 -9.79 -21.03
C PRO A 80 13.30 -8.65 -21.10
N PRO A 81 13.71 -7.37 -20.89
CA PRO A 81 12.85 -6.22 -21.19
C PRO A 81 12.24 -6.31 -22.59
N GLY A 82 10.99 -5.91 -22.73
CA GLY A 82 10.27 -5.98 -24.00
C GLY A 82 8.78 -6.35 -23.85
N PRO A 83 8.09 -6.69 -24.96
CA PRO A 83 6.62 -6.80 -25.02
C PRO A 83 6.00 -7.79 -24.03
N ALA A 84 6.74 -8.81 -23.58
CA ALA A 84 6.25 -9.76 -22.58
C ALA A 84 5.83 -9.07 -21.27
N TRP A 85 6.50 -7.97 -20.92
CA TRP A 85 6.23 -7.20 -19.68
C TRP A 85 4.91 -6.43 -19.71
N THR A 86 4.31 -6.21 -20.89
CA THR A 86 2.95 -5.64 -20.96
C THR A 86 1.94 -6.53 -20.22
N ARG A 87 2.12 -7.85 -20.29
CA ARG A 87 1.28 -8.80 -19.54
C ARG A 87 1.51 -8.76 -18.03
N ALA A 88 2.62 -8.22 -17.59
CA ALA A 88 2.95 -7.99 -16.19
C ALA A 88 2.66 -6.54 -15.74
N GLY A 89 1.84 -5.81 -16.48
CA GLY A 89 1.38 -4.47 -16.13
C GLY A 89 2.34 -3.33 -16.44
N ALA A 90 3.38 -3.58 -17.27
CA ALA A 90 4.22 -2.54 -17.84
C ALA A 90 3.53 -1.85 -19.03
N GLN A 91 3.96 -0.63 -19.35
CA GLN A 91 3.39 0.15 -20.45
C GLN A 91 4.41 0.56 -21.51
N GLY A 92 3.90 1.02 -22.66
CA GLY A 92 4.68 1.53 -23.79
C GLY A 92 5.01 0.46 -24.83
N GLU A 93 5.69 0.91 -25.90
CA GLU A 93 6.05 0.04 -27.03
C GLU A 93 7.24 -0.89 -26.70
N ASP A 94 8.14 -0.44 -25.84
CA ASP A 94 9.30 -1.20 -25.36
C ASP A 94 9.30 -1.20 -23.81
N PRO A 95 8.47 -2.08 -23.20
CA PRO A 95 8.30 -2.12 -21.76
C PRO A 95 9.56 -2.59 -21.04
N ASP A 96 10.06 -1.76 -20.12
CA ASP A 96 11.20 -2.07 -19.28
C ASP A 96 10.83 -1.79 -17.81
N PRO A 97 10.63 -2.83 -16.98
CA PRO A 97 10.22 -2.66 -15.60
C PRO A 97 11.22 -1.85 -14.77
N LEU A 98 12.53 -1.96 -15.05
CA LEU A 98 13.55 -1.18 -14.34
C LEU A 98 13.50 0.30 -14.72
N ARG A 99 13.08 0.63 -15.95
CA ARG A 99 12.86 2.01 -16.39
C ARG A 99 11.63 2.61 -15.75
N GLU A 100 10.53 1.83 -15.66
CA GLU A 100 9.28 2.31 -15.06
C GLU A 100 9.41 2.54 -13.55
N LEU A 101 10.10 1.66 -12.84
CA LEU A 101 10.29 1.74 -11.39
C LEU A 101 11.46 2.63 -10.95
N ARG A 102 12.22 3.23 -11.89
CA ARG A 102 13.50 3.93 -11.62
C ARG A 102 13.43 4.96 -10.50
N SER A 103 12.33 5.73 -10.38
CA SER A 103 12.21 6.80 -9.39
C SER A 103 11.97 6.31 -7.97
N ALA A 104 11.52 5.06 -7.81
CA ALA A 104 11.36 4.39 -6.53
C ALA A 104 12.59 3.52 -6.16
N GLY A 105 13.64 3.55 -6.99
CA GLY A 105 14.90 2.83 -6.75
C GLY A 105 14.72 1.33 -6.60
N LEU A 106 15.65 0.71 -5.88
CA LEU A 106 15.56 -0.71 -5.53
C LEU A 106 14.38 -0.97 -4.60
N LEU A 107 14.02 -0.01 -3.74
CA LEU A 107 12.88 -0.12 -2.83
C LEU A 107 11.59 -0.45 -3.58
N GLY A 108 11.23 0.31 -4.61
CA GLY A 108 10.00 0.09 -5.36
C GLY A 108 9.95 -1.28 -6.04
N LEU A 109 11.09 -1.77 -6.53
CA LEU A 109 11.18 -3.09 -7.14
C LEU A 109 11.04 -4.21 -6.10
N ARG A 110 11.70 -4.07 -4.94
CA ARG A 110 11.58 -5.02 -3.84
C ARG A 110 10.14 -5.10 -3.33
N LEU A 111 9.54 -3.96 -3.02
CA LEU A 111 8.15 -3.90 -2.51
C LEU A 111 7.16 -4.58 -3.45
N LEU A 112 7.30 -4.36 -4.75
CA LEU A 112 6.44 -5.01 -5.74
C LEU A 112 6.67 -6.53 -5.77
N GLY A 113 7.93 -6.99 -5.75
CA GLY A 113 8.27 -8.41 -5.72
C GLY A 113 7.75 -9.09 -4.46
N ASP A 114 7.94 -8.48 -3.30
CA ASP A 114 7.51 -9.01 -2.01
C ASP A 114 5.97 -9.02 -1.89
N PHE A 115 5.27 -7.99 -2.42
CA PHE A 115 3.81 -7.99 -2.52
C PHE A 115 3.30 -9.17 -3.37
N ALA A 116 3.87 -9.36 -4.54
CA ALA A 116 3.47 -10.45 -5.43
C ALA A 116 3.77 -11.84 -4.83
N ALA A 117 4.84 -11.98 -4.08
CA ALA A 117 5.16 -13.22 -3.38
C ALA A 117 4.22 -13.50 -2.19
N ALA A 118 3.84 -12.46 -1.45
CA ALA A 118 2.96 -12.59 -0.30
C ALA A 118 1.49 -12.80 -0.70
N GLU A 119 1.03 -12.12 -1.74
CA GLU A 119 -0.37 -12.09 -2.17
C GLU A 119 -0.49 -12.38 -3.69
N PRO A 120 -0.03 -13.55 -4.19
CA PRO A 120 0.07 -13.79 -5.63
C PRO A 120 -1.27 -13.72 -6.35
N LEU A 121 -2.35 -14.22 -5.76
CA LEU A 121 -3.68 -14.18 -6.36
C LEU A 121 -4.22 -12.75 -6.48
N VAL A 122 -3.94 -11.90 -5.49
CA VAL A 122 -4.31 -10.47 -5.53
C VAL A 122 -3.59 -9.78 -6.69
N VAL A 123 -2.28 -9.98 -6.80
CA VAL A 123 -1.48 -9.31 -7.83
C VAL A 123 -1.82 -9.84 -9.22
N GLN A 124 -2.09 -11.14 -9.37
CA GLN A 124 -2.57 -11.72 -10.63
C GLN A 124 -3.90 -11.10 -11.07
N ASP A 125 -4.88 -10.98 -10.15
CA ASP A 125 -6.16 -10.34 -10.43
C ASP A 125 -6.00 -8.85 -10.79
N LEU A 126 -5.19 -8.10 -10.05
CA LEU A 126 -4.86 -6.70 -10.35
C LEU A 126 -4.31 -6.54 -11.78
N VAL A 127 -3.36 -7.39 -12.16
CA VAL A 127 -2.74 -7.33 -13.49
C VAL A 127 -3.73 -7.72 -14.58
N ALA A 128 -4.48 -8.81 -14.41
CA ALA A 128 -5.44 -9.30 -15.39
C ALA A 128 -6.56 -8.29 -15.63
N ARG A 129 -7.21 -7.80 -14.57
CA ARG A 129 -8.31 -6.82 -14.69
C ARG A 129 -7.86 -5.52 -15.35
N ASN A 130 -6.66 -5.04 -15.05
CA ASN A 130 -6.17 -3.80 -15.62
C ASN A 130 -5.68 -3.95 -17.06
N ALA A 131 -5.25 -5.16 -17.48
CA ALA A 131 -4.89 -5.43 -18.87
C ALA A 131 -6.11 -5.48 -19.79
N GLU A 132 -7.24 -5.99 -19.29
CA GLU A 132 -8.47 -6.19 -20.05
C GLU A 132 -9.40 -4.97 -20.06
N ASN A 133 -9.25 -4.07 -19.08
CA ASN A 133 -10.12 -2.92 -18.89
C ASN A 133 -9.58 -1.69 -19.63
N ALA A 134 -10.39 -1.09 -20.52
CA ALA A 134 -10.05 0.17 -21.19
C ALA A 134 -9.76 1.33 -20.20
N LEU A 135 -10.37 1.29 -19.01
CA LEU A 135 -10.13 2.23 -17.91
C LEU A 135 -9.04 1.72 -16.94
N GLY A 136 -8.37 0.60 -17.26
CA GLY A 136 -7.31 0.04 -16.44
C GLY A 136 -6.10 0.97 -16.31
N TYR A 137 -5.38 0.84 -15.19
CA TYR A 137 -4.13 1.54 -14.94
C TYR A 137 -2.92 0.64 -15.20
N PRO A 138 -1.76 1.21 -15.59
CA PRO A 138 -0.52 0.45 -15.68
C PRO A 138 -0.02 0.08 -14.27
N VAL A 139 -0.02 -1.22 -13.95
CA VAL A 139 0.24 -1.72 -12.59
C VAL A 139 1.62 -1.32 -12.08
N LEU A 140 2.66 -1.36 -12.92
CA LEU A 140 4.02 -0.93 -12.53
C LEU A 140 4.10 0.57 -12.23
N VAL A 141 3.32 1.40 -12.92
CA VAL A 141 3.25 2.85 -12.64
C VAL A 141 2.58 3.07 -11.28
N VAL A 142 1.51 2.35 -10.98
CA VAL A 142 0.86 2.40 -9.66
C VAL A 142 1.81 1.92 -8.58
N ALA A 143 2.46 0.78 -8.76
CA ALA A 143 3.46 0.22 -7.85
C ALA A 143 4.52 1.25 -7.44
N LYS A 144 5.10 1.92 -8.43
CA LYS A 144 6.05 3.02 -8.21
C LYS A 144 5.46 4.17 -7.41
N ASN A 145 4.25 4.61 -7.77
CA ASN A 145 3.66 5.79 -7.14
C ASN A 145 3.21 5.51 -5.70
N VAL A 146 2.75 4.30 -5.38
CA VAL A 146 2.47 3.89 -4.00
C VAL A 146 3.75 3.85 -3.15
N ALA A 147 4.85 3.31 -3.69
CA ALA A 147 6.14 3.35 -2.99
C ALA A 147 6.61 4.79 -2.71
N LEU A 148 6.47 5.69 -3.69
CA LEU A 148 6.84 7.09 -3.54
C LEU A 148 5.91 7.85 -2.59
N LEU A 149 4.61 7.53 -2.58
CA LEU A 149 3.63 8.11 -1.65
C LEU A 149 4.00 7.79 -0.21
N LEU A 150 4.33 6.53 0.10
CA LEU A 150 4.77 6.13 1.44
C LEU A 150 6.12 6.74 1.79
N ALA A 151 7.07 6.76 0.84
CA ALA A 151 8.37 7.37 1.03
C ALA A 151 8.26 8.87 1.36
N ASP A 152 7.35 9.59 0.70
CA ASP A 152 7.06 11.00 0.98
C ASP A 152 6.41 11.17 2.35
N LEU A 153 5.40 10.36 2.66
CA LEU A 153 4.68 10.42 3.93
C LEU A 153 5.60 10.19 5.13
N LEU A 154 6.56 9.28 5.00
CA LEU A 154 7.52 8.95 6.07
C LEU A 154 8.83 9.76 6.01
N GLY A 155 8.95 10.71 5.07
CA GLY A 155 10.13 11.57 4.95
C GLY A 155 11.41 10.83 4.55
N LEU A 156 11.31 9.73 3.77
CA LEU A 156 12.49 8.93 3.40
C LEU A 156 13.47 9.67 2.49
N LYS A 157 12.97 10.53 1.60
CA LYS A 157 13.83 11.27 0.65
C LYS A 157 14.79 12.21 1.35
N ASP A 158 14.27 12.97 2.30
CA ASP A 158 14.98 14.03 2.99
C ASP A 158 15.53 13.57 4.34
N ARG A 159 15.26 12.32 4.71
CA ARG A 159 15.58 11.73 6.02
C ARG A 159 15.07 12.58 7.18
N THR A 160 13.89 13.20 6.97
CA THR A 160 13.25 14.10 7.94
C THR A 160 12.21 13.36 8.79
N PHE A 161 12.57 12.20 9.28
CA PHE A 161 11.65 11.29 10.00
C PHE A 161 10.93 11.96 11.19
N HIS A 162 11.45 13.07 11.70
CA HIS A 162 10.85 13.84 12.78
C HIS A 162 9.71 14.78 12.33
N GLY A 163 9.47 14.92 11.03
CA GLY A 163 8.50 15.88 10.48
C GLY A 163 7.09 15.33 10.24
N ALA A 164 6.91 14.03 10.23
CA ALA A 164 5.63 13.40 9.97
C ALA A 164 4.76 13.38 11.23
N LYS A 165 3.92 14.41 11.41
CA LYS A 165 3.08 14.60 12.60
C LYS A 165 1.96 13.57 12.73
N GLU A 166 1.60 12.91 11.65
CA GLU A 166 0.46 12.00 11.55
C GLU A 166 0.80 10.55 11.88
N VAL A 167 2.08 10.18 11.86
CA VAL A 167 2.50 8.78 11.98
C VAL A 167 2.80 8.40 13.43
N TYR A 168 2.25 7.28 13.86
CA TYR A 168 2.65 6.65 15.11
C TYR A 168 3.92 5.81 14.89
N TRP A 169 5.08 6.36 15.26
CA TRP A 169 6.39 5.75 14.97
C TRP A 169 6.63 4.40 15.64
N GLY A 170 5.88 4.08 16.71
CA GLY A 170 5.94 2.78 17.37
C GLY A 170 5.69 1.59 16.44
N LEU A 171 4.96 1.81 15.33
CA LEU A 171 4.74 0.80 14.29
C LEU A 171 6.05 0.30 13.63
N PHE A 172 7.10 1.12 13.67
CA PHE A 172 8.36 0.83 12.98
C PHE A 172 9.48 0.37 13.92
N GLU A 173 9.22 0.27 15.23
CA GLU A 173 10.28 -0.01 16.23
C GLU A 173 10.84 -1.42 16.16
N VAL A 174 10.01 -2.43 15.91
CA VAL A 174 10.42 -3.85 15.96
C VAL A 174 10.64 -4.40 14.55
N GLU A 175 9.65 -4.28 13.69
CA GLU A 175 9.63 -4.84 12.33
C GLU A 175 9.38 -3.75 11.29
N GLY A 176 10.08 -2.64 11.39
CA GLY A 176 9.78 -1.45 10.60
C GLY A 176 9.81 -1.65 9.09
N GLN A 177 10.71 -2.47 8.56
CA GLN A 177 10.73 -2.79 7.12
C GLN A 177 9.53 -3.64 6.71
N GLN A 178 9.13 -4.61 7.55
CA GLN A 178 7.95 -5.44 7.31
C GLN A 178 6.68 -4.60 7.42
N THR A 179 6.58 -3.73 8.42
CA THR A 179 5.47 -2.78 8.55
C THR A 179 5.34 -1.90 7.30
N PHE A 180 6.46 -1.42 6.77
CA PHE A 180 6.45 -0.64 5.52
C PHE A 180 5.94 -1.46 4.34
N GLN A 181 6.34 -2.73 4.22
CA GLN A 181 5.84 -3.64 3.19
C GLN A 181 4.33 -3.86 3.31
N LEU A 182 3.83 -4.10 4.52
CA LEU A 182 2.40 -4.30 4.78
C LEU A 182 1.58 -3.03 4.48
N LEU A 183 2.10 -1.85 4.84
CA LEU A 183 1.49 -0.57 4.47
C LEU A 183 1.51 -0.34 2.95
N TYR A 184 2.55 -0.79 2.25
CA TYR A 184 2.60 -0.75 0.80
C TYR A 184 1.50 -1.62 0.18
N ASN A 185 1.34 -2.87 0.62
CA ASN A 185 0.31 -3.78 0.14
C ASN A 185 -1.08 -3.18 0.38
N LEU A 186 -1.33 -2.70 1.60
CA LEU A 186 -2.59 -2.05 1.97
C LEU A 186 -2.88 -0.82 1.09
N SER A 187 -1.90 0.06 0.92
CA SER A 187 -2.04 1.29 0.12
C SER A 187 -2.32 0.99 -1.34
N PHE A 188 -1.72 -0.07 -1.88
CA PHE A 188 -1.99 -0.52 -3.24
C PHE A 188 -3.44 -0.97 -3.40
N ARG A 189 -3.94 -1.78 -2.47
CA ARG A 189 -5.34 -2.26 -2.43
C ARG A 189 -6.34 -1.12 -2.23
N MET A 190 -6.01 -0.14 -1.39
CA MET A 190 -6.81 1.08 -1.22
C MET A 190 -6.92 1.88 -2.52
N LEU A 191 -5.80 2.05 -3.23
CA LEU A 191 -5.77 2.75 -4.51
C LEU A 191 -6.61 2.01 -5.56
N ASP A 192 -6.47 0.69 -5.65
CA ASP A 192 -7.24 -0.13 -6.58
C ASP A 192 -8.75 -0.03 -6.33
N LYS A 193 -9.15 -0.10 -5.06
CA LYS A 193 -10.55 0.07 -4.68
C LYS A 193 -11.08 1.46 -5.03
N GLU A 194 -10.34 2.51 -4.71
CA GLU A 194 -10.71 3.89 -5.05
C GLU A 194 -10.83 4.09 -6.57
N TRP A 195 -9.86 3.54 -7.33
CA TRP A 195 -9.88 3.57 -8.79
C TRP A 195 -11.13 2.92 -9.35
N THR A 196 -11.43 1.70 -8.89
CA THR A 196 -12.57 0.92 -9.37
C THR A 196 -13.90 1.56 -8.97
N ALA A 197 -14.02 2.00 -7.71
CA ALA A 197 -15.25 2.59 -7.18
C ALA A 197 -15.59 3.94 -7.84
N SER A 198 -14.57 4.73 -8.17
CA SER A 198 -14.77 6.02 -8.83
C SER A 198 -14.95 5.91 -10.36
N GLY A 199 -14.71 4.74 -10.96
CA GLY A 199 -14.67 4.59 -12.41
C GLY A 199 -13.59 5.45 -13.06
N ALA A 200 -12.46 5.64 -12.39
CA ALA A 200 -11.42 6.57 -12.79
C ALA A 200 -10.79 6.20 -14.13
N SER A 201 -10.40 7.23 -14.87
CA SER A 201 -9.59 7.12 -16.08
C SER A 201 -8.15 7.61 -15.82
N ARG A 202 -7.25 7.40 -16.76
CA ARG A 202 -5.80 7.68 -16.57
C ARG A 202 -5.48 9.14 -16.28
N ASP A 203 -6.27 10.07 -16.77
CA ASP A 203 -6.16 11.52 -16.49
C ASP A 203 -6.56 11.86 -15.05
N GLN A 204 -7.36 11.01 -14.39
CA GLN A 204 -7.77 11.16 -12.99
C GLN A 204 -6.79 10.53 -12.00
N PHE A 205 -5.71 9.89 -12.48
CA PHE A 205 -4.73 9.19 -11.63
C PHE A 205 -4.20 10.04 -10.47
N ALA A 206 -3.88 11.30 -10.73
CA ALA A 206 -3.40 12.22 -9.69
C ALA A 206 -4.45 12.48 -8.59
N SER A 207 -5.73 12.42 -8.92
CA SER A 207 -6.82 12.57 -7.95
C SER A 207 -6.93 11.33 -7.07
N VAL A 208 -6.90 10.14 -7.67
CA VAL A 208 -6.95 8.86 -6.93
C VAL A 208 -5.77 8.73 -5.97
N ILE A 209 -4.55 9.05 -6.40
CA ILE A 209 -3.36 9.05 -5.51
C ILE A 209 -3.53 10.00 -4.33
N ARG A 210 -4.07 11.21 -4.55
CA ARG A 210 -4.31 12.17 -3.45
C ARG A 210 -5.36 11.65 -2.47
N GLN A 211 -6.42 11.01 -2.98
CA GLN A 211 -7.47 10.42 -2.14
C GLN A 211 -6.92 9.27 -1.31
N THR A 212 -6.17 8.35 -1.94
CA THR A 212 -5.48 7.25 -1.25
C THR A 212 -4.55 7.78 -0.15
N ARG A 213 -3.77 8.83 -0.44
CA ARG A 213 -2.90 9.49 0.55
C ARG A 213 -3.71 10.04 1.72
N SER A 214 -4.85 10.69 1.46
CA SER A 214 -5.71 11.25 2.51
C SER A 214 -6.29 10.17 3.42
N HIS A 215 -6.77 9.07 2.84
CA HIS A 215 -7.26 7.92 3.60
C HIS A 215 -6.16 7.28 4.46
N LEU A 216 -4.97 7.09 3.90
CA LEU A 216 -3.83 6.53 4.61
C LEU A 216 -3.40 7.42 5.80
N ILE A 217 -3.32 8.73 5.60
CA ILE A 217 -3.08 9.69 6.70
C ILE A 217 -4.17 9.56 7.77
N GLY A 218 -5.44 9.44 7.35
CA GLY A 218 -6.56 9.24 8.26
C GLY A 218 -6.42 7.99 9.13
N LEU A 219 -5.94 6.88 8.56
CA LEU A 219 -5.66 5.65 9.30
C LEU A 219 -4.48 5.82 10.26
N LEU A 220 -3.36 6.29 9.75
CA LEU A 220 -2.12 6.42 10.54
C LEU A 220 -2.24 7.44 11.67
N SER A 221 -3.14 8.43 11.56
CA SER A 221 -3.37 9.44 12.59
C SER A 221 -4.27 8.96 13.74
N GLN A 222 -4.84 7.76 13.66
CA GLN A 222 -5.70 7.20 14.71
C GLN A 222 -4.90 6.70 15.92
N GLY A 223 -3.57 6.66 15.86
CA GLY A 223 -2.73 6.17 16.95
C GLY A 223 -2.80 4.66 17.12
N LEU A 224 -3.07 3.93 16.03
CA LEU A 224 -3.10 2.47 15.98
C LEU A 224 -1.68 1.95 16.17
N SER A 225 -1.54 0.88 16.96
CA SER A 225 -0.24 0.40 17.45
C SER A 225 0.30 -0.81 16.68
N SER A 226 -0.52 -1.42 15.84
CA SER A 226 -0.13 -2.56 15.01
C SER A 226 -0.70 -2.45 13.60
N TYR A 227 -0.13 -3.22 12.67
CA TYR A 227 -0.65 -3.32 11.31
C TYR A 227 -2.07 -3.92 11.29
N GLU A 228 -2.34 -4.90 12.14
CA GLU A 228 -3.64 -5.55 12.25
C GLU A 228 -4.73 -4.53 12.59
N GLU A 229 -4.48 -3.65 13.55
CA GLU A 229 -5.41 -2.57 13.90
C GLU A 229 -5.62 -1.60 12.72
N ILE A 230 -4.56 -1.29 11.96
CA ILE A 230 -4.66 -0.45 10.76
C ILE A 230 -5.49 -1.15 9.68
N HIS A 231 -5.27 -2.43 9.46
CA HIS A 231 -5.99 -3.22 8.49
C HIS A 231 -7.48 -3.36 8.84
N GLU A 232 -7.80 -3.65 10.10
CA GLU A 232 -9.18 -3.66 10.61
C GLU A 232 -9.86 -2.30 10.43
N ALA A 233 -9.18 -1.21 10.77
CA ALA A 233 -9.72 0.13 10.58
C ALA A 233 -9.94 0.46 9.09
N ALA A 234 -9.11 -0.04 8.19
CA ALA A 234 -9.28 0.10 6.75
C ALA A 234 -10.49 -0.69 6.24
N LEU A 235 -10.74 -1.88 6.76
CA LEU A 235 -11.94 -2.69 6.46
C LEU A 235 -13.21 -2.01 6.99
N ASP A 236 -13.21 -1.61 8.26
CA ASP A 236 -14.34 -0.91 8.91
C ASP A 236 -14.70 0.39 8.16
N SER A 237 -13.71 1.08 7.62
CA SER A 237 -13.89 2.30 6.82
C SER A 237 -14.16 2.02 5.33
N GLN A 238 -14.28 0.77 4.95
CA GLN A 238 -14.50 0.32 3.57
C GLN A 238 -13.44 0.84 2.58
N LEU A 239 -12.18 0.96 3.01
CA LEU A 239 -11.07 1.42 2.18
C LEU A 239 -10.41 0.29 1.39
N VAL A 240 -10.64 -0.95 1.77
CA VAL A 240 -10.21 -2.18 1.07
C VAL A 240 -11.37 -3.17 0.98
N TYR A 241 -11.25 -4.16 0.09
CA TYR A 241 -12.20 -5.25 0.03
C TYR A 241 -11.88 -6.27 1.12
N ASP A 242 -12.93 -6.86 1.70
CA ASP A 242 -12.83 -8.07 2.51
C ASP A 242 -12.50 -9.25 1.57
N MET A 243 -11.48 -10.03 1.91
CA MET A 243 -11.01 -11.16 1.10
C MET A 243 -11.31 -12.48 1.78
#